data_aab99640eae22872b35c852fafd1e5f4
#
_entry.id   aab99640eae22872b35c852fafd1e5f4
#
_cell.length_a   1.000
_cell.length_b   1.000
_cell.length_c   1.000
_cell.angle_alpha   90.00
_cell.angle_beta   90.00
_cell.angle_gamma   90.00
#
_symmetry.space_group_name_H-M   'P 1'
#
loop_
_entity.id
_entity.type
_entity.pdbx_description
1 polymer ?
#
loop_
_entity_poly.entity_id
_entity_poly.type
_entity_poly.pdbx_seq_one_letter_code
_entity_poly.pdbx_strand_id
1 'polypeptide(L)'
;MTDFYIPPKEISFRLLGYVSQYVLVSRTHNDPQVFHHPKDSENPDQYFQLIPGTGQHAGYYLIKSKYTGKVLFSRLSPSPRVGHIDGSGQYGDNWFQVEVGKGQYTQNFRLRNFASDTVLFSRTHANPQVYNHPASDSNPDQYFTFLFEDMKVDKVEYHLNLGKILSSIPIIIANQTLQNDSSIDQEMAFELDVTETHTSTFEYTTGFTITYGATFKAGVPLVAEAEFKVDTSLSQEWKFGTMTEFGKSYVAKLPVKAPPHTTVRAVSSVNRGDIEVPFTIYLSSKATGFQVQTHGIFRGVSTWDLRHTVSTQDLK
;
A
#
# COMPACT_ATOMS: atom_id res chain seq x y z
N MET A 1 -3.16 -8.35 -12.89
CA MET A 1 -3.61 -6.96 -13.15
C MET A 1 -4.20 -6.46 -11.85
N THR A 2 -3.69 -5.36 -11.31
CA THR A 2 -4.32 -4.71 -10.17
C THR A 2 -5.60 -4.05 -10.67
N ASP A 3 -6.75 -4.43 -10.10
CA ASP A 3 -8.02 -3.81 -10.44
C ASP A 3 -7.97 -2.32 -10.07
N PHE A 4 -8.38 -1.46 -11.01
CA PHE A 4 -8.45 -0.03 -10.76
C PHE A 4 -9.55 0.27 -9.73
N TYR A 5 -9.19 0.93 -8.63
CA TYR A 5 -10.13 1.21 -7.55
C TYR A 5 -10.96 2.47 -7.85
N ILE A 6 -12.28 2.30 -7.91
CA ILE A 6 -13.24 3.40 -7.98
C ILE A 6 -13.79 3.64 -6.56
N PRO A 7 -13.63 4.84 -5.99
CA PRO A 7 -14.08 5.11 -4.62
C PRO A 7 -15.60 5.07 -4.49
N PRO A 8 -16.12 4.55 -3.36
CA PRO A 8 -17.55 4.65 -3.04
C PRO A 8 -17.95 6.11 -2.79
N LYS A 9 -19.24 6.40 -2.86
CA LYS A 9 -19.79 7.77 -2.74
C LYS A 9 -19.49 8.46 -1.39
N GLU A 10 -19.19 7.68 -0.36
CA GLU A 10 -18.86 8.15 0.98
C GLU A 10 -17.43 8.68 1.11
N ILE A 11 -16.55 8.30 0.18
CA ILE A 11 -15.14 8.72 0.18
C ILE A 11 -14.97 9.93 -0.74
N SER A 12 -14.40 11.00 -0.20
CA SER A 12 -14.05 12.19 -0.94
C SER A 12 -12.64 12.11 -1.50
N PHE A 13 -12.43 12.75 -2.64
CA PHE A 13 -11.15 12.79 -3.33
C PHE A 13 -10.95 14.10 -4.03
N ARG A 14 -9.69 14.42 -4.37
CA ARG A 14 -9.30 15.48 -5.29
C ARG A 14 -8.91 14.85 -6.64
N LEU A 15 -9.21 15.52 -7.73
CA LEU A 15 -8.88 15.12 -9.10
C LEU A 15 -7.57 15.79 -9.51
N LEU A 16 -6.46 15.06 -9.44
CA LEU A 16 -5.13 15.54 -9.84
C LEU A 16 -4.92 15.31 -11.33
N GLY A 17 -4.71 16.37 -12.11
CA GLY A 17 -4.33 16.27 -13.52
C GLY A 17 -2.92 15.72 -13.67
N TYR A 18 -2.75 14.72 -14.53
CA TYR A 18 -1.47 14.03 -14.74
C TYR A 18 -0.36 14.99 -15.23
N VAL A 19 -0.67 15.86 -16.19
CA VAL A 19 0.30 16.81 -16.74
C VAL A 19 0.39 18.09 -15.91
N SER A 20 -0.77 18.65 -15.56
CA SER A 20 -0.81 19.93 -14.83
C SER A 20 -0.24 19.83 -13.42
N GLN A 21 -0.33 18.66 -12.78
CA GLN A 21 -0.02 18.43 -11.37
C GLN A 21 -0.85 19.34 -10.43
N TYR A 22 -1.95 19.89 -10.95
CA TYR A 22 -2.94 20.67 -10.22
C TYR A 22 -4.22 19.87 -10.04
N VAL A 23 -4.99 20.21 -9.02
CA VAL A 23 -6.28 19.58 -8.73
C VAL A 23 -7.44 20.45 -9.22
N LEU A 24 -8.52 19.81 -9.65
CA LEU A 24 -9.75 20.52 -10.01
C LEU A 24 -10.36 21.22 -8.81
N VAL A 25 -10.94 22.38 -9.05
CA VAL A 25 -11.64 23.23 -8.09
C VAL A 25 -13.03 23.55 -8.60
N SER A 26 -14.02 23.62 -7.68
CA SER A 26 -15.40 23.99 -8.00
C SER A 26 -15.86 25.14 -7.10
N ARG A 27 -15.99 26.37 -7.66
CA ARG A 27 -16.39 27.61 -6.95
C ARG A 27 -17.52 28.31 -7.67
N THR A 28 -18.52 28.79 -6.94
CA THR A 28 -19.70 29.47 -7.52
C THR A 28 -19.45 30.90 -7.94
N HIS A 29 -18.47 31.56 -7.37
CA HIS A 29 -18.18 32.97 -7.58
C HIS A 29 -17.00 33.23 -8.55
N ASN A 30 -16.46 32.19 -9.14
CA ASN A 30 -15.38 32.29 -10.12
C ASN A 30 -15.89 32.13 -11.55
N ASP A 31 -15.17 32.71 -12.51
CA ASP A 31 -15.34 32.49 -13.93
C ASP A 31 -13.98 32.17 -14.57
N PRO A 32 -13.74 30.95 -15.05
CA PRO A 32 -14.67 29.78 -15.01
C PRO A 32 -14.92 29.24 -13.61
N GLN A 33 -16.09 28.65 -13.38
CA GLN A 33 -16.49 28.07 -12.09
C GLN A 33 -15.74 26.79 -11.77
N VAL A 34 -15.29 26.08 -12.78
CA VAL A 34 -14.44 24.87 -12.68
C VAL A 34 -13.10 25.18 -13.32
N PHE A 35 -12.06 25.11 -12.52
CA PHE A 35 -10.69 25.39 -12.94
C PHE A 35 -9.74 24.47 -12.17
N HIS A 36 -8.44 24.64 -12.29
CA HIS A 36 -7.48 23.90 -11.48
C HIS A 36 -6.61 24.83 -10.63
N HIS A 37 -6.09 24.29 -9.51
CA HIS A 37 -5.27 25.03 -8.55
C HIS A 37 -4.22 24.08 -7.95
N PRO A 38 -3.11 24.58 -7.41
CA PRO A 38 -2.21 23.76 -6.62
C PRO A 38 -2.96 22.98 -5.55
N LYS A 39 -2.54 21.73 -5.33
CA LYS A 39 -3.18 20.86 -4.34
C LYS A 39 -2.99 21.40 -2.93
N ASP A 40 -4.09 21.48 -2.18
CA ASP A 40 -4.11 21.90 -0.79
C ASP A 40 -5.22 21.10 -0.08
N SER A 41 -4.84 20.32 0.95
CA SER A 41 -5.78 19.48 1.69
C SER A 41 -6.76 20.26 2.56
N GLU A 42 -6.43 21.50 2.90
CA GLU A 42 -7.27 22.38 3.72
C GLU A 42 -8.37 23.09 2.90
N ASN A 43 -8.29 23.05 1.57
CA ASN A 43 -9.27 23.69 0.71
C ASN A 43 -10.44 22.75 0.35
N PRO A 44 -11.64 22.94 0.93
CA PRO A 44 -12.79 22.05 0.74
C PRO A 44 -13.34 22.05 -0.69
N ASP A 45 -13.11 23.12 -1.46
CA ASP A 45 -13.55 23.29 -2.86
C ASP A 45 -12.79 22.42 -3.87
N GLN A 46 -11.73 21.74 -3.44
CA GLN A 46 -10.96 20.77 -4.19
C GLN A 46 -11.50 19.32 -4.07
N TYR A 47 -12.45 19.09 -3.15
CA TYR A 47 -12.95 17.74 -2.90
C TYR A 47 -14.26 17.44 -3.62
N PHE A 48 -14.29 16.25 -4.20
CA PHE A 48 -15.41 15.70 -4.94
C PHE A 48 -15.78 14.30 -4.44
N GLN A 49 -16.97 13.86 -4.81
CA GLN A 49 -17.49 12.52 -4.57
C GLN A 49 -18.03 11.95 -5.88
N LEU A 50 -17.91 10.64 -6.10
CA LEU A 50 -18.56 9.93 -7.20
C LEU A 50 -19.91 9.39 -6.72
N ILE A 51 -20.98 9.86 -7.33
CA ILE A 51 -22.34 9.37 -7.09
C ILE A 51 -22.70 8.42 -8.24
N PRO A 52 -22.86 7.10 -7.99
CA PRO A 52 -23.10 6.14 -9.05
C PRO A 52 -24.49 6.35 -9.69
N GLY A 53 -24.51 6.22 -11.01
CA GLY A 53 -25.76 6.24 -11.78
C GLY A 53 -26.48 4.91 -11.75
N THR A 54 -27.78 4.96 -12.04
CA THR A 54 -28.67 3.80 -12.16
C THR A 54 -29.41 3.83 -13.50
N GLY A 55 -30.05 2.73 -13.89
CA GLY A 55 -30.79 2.63 -15.13
C GLY A 55 -29.91 2.92 -16.36
N GLN A 56 -30.30 3.89 -17.16
CA GLN A 56 -29.56 4.27 -18.37
C GLN A 56 -28.16 4.86 -18.09
N HIS A 57 -27.89 5.29 -16.86
CA HIS A 57 -26.61 5.81 -16.44
C HIS A 57 -25.81 4.80 -15.59
N ALA A 58 -26.18 3.50 -15.58
CA ALA A 58 -25.39 2.47 -14.93
C ALA A 58 -23.95 2.44 -15.50
N GLY A 59 -22.93 2.44 -14.63
CA GLY A 59 -21.51 2.55 -15.03
C GLY A 59 -21.00 3.98 -15.23
N TYR A 60 -21.87 4.98 -15.07
CA TYR A 60 -21.54 6.40 -15.05
C TYR A 60 -21.71 6.98 -13.65
N TYR A 61 -21.09 8.12 -13.41
CA TYR A 61 -21.05 8.79 -12.12
C TYR A 61 -21.31 10.28 -12.27
N LEU A 62 -22.04 10.87 -11.32
CA LEU A 62 -21.97 12.31 -11.09
C LEU A 62 -20.69 12.62 -10.33
N ILE A 63 -20.01 13.68 -10.72
CA ILE A 63 -18.87 14.23 -9.98
C ILE A 63 -19.41 15.40 -9.17
N LYS A 64 -19.69 15.17 -7.88
CA LYS A 64 -20.33 16.14 -6.99
C LYS A 64 -19.27 16.86 -6.15
N SER A 65 -19.23 18.17 -6.22
CA SER A 65 -18.39 18.99 -5.33
C SER A 65 -18.89 18.91 -3.90
N LYS A 66 -18.01 18.56 -2.97
CA LYS A 66 -18.32 18.52 -1.53
C LYS A 66 -18.62 19.89 -0.96
N TYR A 67 -17.96 20.93 -1.47
CA TYR A 67 -18.09 22.30 -1.01
C TYR A 67 -19.36 22.98 -1.52
N THR A 68 -19.60 22.95 -2.83
CA THR A 68 -20.74 23.63 -3.42
C THR A 68 -22.02 22.78 -3.45
N GLY A 69 -21.91 21.47 -3.30
CA GLY A 69 -23.01 20.53 -3.49
C GLY A 69 -23.43 20.35 -4.95
N LYS A 70 -22.82 21.09 -5.88
CA LYS A 70 -23.14 21.07 -7.31
C LYS A 70 -22.45 19.91 -8.03
N VAL A 71 -23.02 19.49 -9.16
CA VAL A 71 -22.45 18.45 -10.01
C VAL A 71 -21.76 19.05 -11.21
N LEU A 72 -20.63 18.47 -11.63
CA LEU A 72 -19.94 18.88 -12.83
C LEU A 72 -20.76 18.54 -14.06
N PHE A 73 -20.57 19.33 -15.12
CA PHE A 73 -21.06 19.03 -16.46
C PHE A 73 -19.95 19.20 -17.51
N SER A 74 -20.12 18.51 -18.64
CA SER A 74 -19.30 18.65 -19.82
C SER A 74 -20.16 18.56 -21.08
N ARG A 75 -20.19 19.61 -21.88
CA ARG A 75 -21.04 19.75 -23.08
C ARG A 75 -20.27 20.34 -24.25
N LEU A 76 -20.80 20.19 -25.45
CA LEU A 76 -20.25 20.83 -26.64
C LEU A 76 -20.73 22.28 -26.79
N SER A 77 -21.97 22.57 -26.38
CA SER A 77 -22.65 23.86 -26.48
C SER A 77 -23.80 23.91 -25.46
N PRO A 78 -24.20 25.09 -24.94
CA PRO A 78 -23.52 26.38 -25.04
C PRO A 78 -22.27 26.48 -24.12
N SER A 79 -21.57 27.60 -24.27
CA SER A 79 -20.48 27.94 -23.33
C SER A 79 -21.05 28.36 -21.95
N PRO A 80 -20.37 28.07 -20.83
CA PRO A 80 -19.11 27.30 -20.73
C PRO A 80 -19.35 25.82 -21.04
N ARG A 81 -18.38 25.19 -21.69
CA ARG A 81 -18.47 23.72 -21.97
C ARG A 81 -18.22 22.84 -20.76
N VAL A 82 -17.46 23.33 -19.81
CA VAL A 82 -17.20 22.64 -18.53
C VAL A 82 -17.56 23.62 -17.42
N GLY A 83 -18.31 23.14 -16.45
CA GLY A 83 -18.75 23.91 -15.29
C GLY A 83 -19.44 23.04 -14.26
N HIS A 84 -20.17 23.65 -13.37
CA HIS A 84 -21.01 22.94 -12.42
C HIS A 84 -22.43 23.52 -12.38
N ILE A 85 -23.40 22.71 -11.99
CA ILE A 85 -24.80 23.06 -11.92
C ILE A 85 -25.46 22.44 -10.70
N ASP A 86 -26.52 23.10 -10.18
CA ASP A 86 -27.41 22.49 -9.20
C ASP A 86 -28.17 21.32 -9.85
N GLY A 87 -28.29 20.23 -9.12
CA GLY A 87 -29.06 19.11 -9.61
C GLY A 87 -28.59 17.76 -9.14
N SER A 88 -29.35 16.76 -9.55
CA SER A 88 -29.16 15.36 -9.23
C SER A 88 -28.89 14.49 -10.46
N GLY A 89 -28.32 15.11 -11.52
CA GLY A 89 -28.02 14.40 -12.77
C GLY A 89 -29.19 14.30 -13.75
N GLN A 90 -30.06 15.34 -13.77
CA GLN A 90 -31.20 15.41 -14.69
C GLN A 90 -30.79 15.58 -16.16
N TYR A 91 -29.54 15.97 -16.44
CA TYR A 91 -29.02 16.14 -17.78
C TYR A 91 -27.94 15.09 -18.10
N GLY A 92 -27.90 14.62 -19.35
CA GLY A 92 -26.88 13.65 -19.80
C GLY A 92 -25.46 14.16 -19.69
N ASP A 93 -25.25 15.49 -19.79
CA ASP A 93 -23.94 16.12 -19.67
C ASP A 93 -23.37 16.16 -18.23
N ASN A 94 -24.14 15.72 -17.22
CA ASN A 94 -23.69 15.59 -15.82
C ASN A 94 -23.01 14.23 -15.54
N TRP A 95 -23.13 13.27 -16.43
CA TRP A 95 -22.70 11.91 -16.22
C TRP A 95 -21.36 11.61 -16.85
N PHE A 96 -20.47 11.00 -16.09
CA PHE A 96 -19.12 10.69 -16.52
C PHE A 96 -18.79 9.22 -16.26
N GLN A 97 -18.14 8.61 -17.23
CA GLN A 97 -17.51 7.30 -17.08
C GLN A 97 -16.06 7.49 -16.63
N VAL A 98 -15.62 6.68 -15.68
CA VAL A 98 -14.20 6.56 -15.30
C VAL A 98 -13.57 5.56 -16.27
N GLU A 99 -12.84 6.05 -17.26
CA GLU A 99 -12.17 5.26 -18.28
C GLU A 99 -10.71 5.03 -17.88
N VAL A 100 -10.39 3.82 -17.42
CA VAL A 100 -9.04 3.47 -16.94
C VAL A 100 -8.02 3.57 -18.07
N GLY A 101 -6.89 4.18 -17.79
CA GLY A 101 -5.80 4.33 -18.74
C GLY A 101 -5.10 3.01 -19.05
N LYS A 102 -4.34 3.00 -20.16
CA LYS A 102 -3.58 1.85 -20.64
C LYS A 102 -2.08 2.16 -20.68
N GLY A 103 -1.24 1.13 -20.73
CA GLY A 103 0.21 1.29 -20.80
C GLY A 103 0.76 2.05 -19.59
N GLN A 104 1.43 3.17 -19.83
CA GLN A 104 1.97 4.00 -18.74
C GLN A 104 0.90 4.71 -17.87
N TYR A 105 -0.38 4.70 -18.28
CA TYR A 105 -1.49 5.36 -17.58
C TYR A 105 -2.37 4.38 -16.79
N THR A 106 -1.94 3.15 -16.54
CA THR A 106 -2.74 2.12 -15.82
C THR A 106 -3.15 2.51 -14.40
N GLN A 107 -2.48 3.49 -13.79
CA GLN A 107 -2.83 4.08 -12.50
C GLN A 107 -3.63 5.40 -12.61
N ASN A 108 -3.97 5.78 -13.83
CA ASN A 108 -4.68 7.01 -14.16
C ASN A 108 -5.96 6.68 -14.91
N PHE A 109 -6.85 7.65 -15.03
CA PHE A 109 -8.12 7.51 -15.73
C PHE A 109 -8.50 8.80 -16.46
N ARG A 110 -9.37 8.67 -17.44
CA ARG A 110 -10.08 9.79 -18.09
C ARG A 110 -11.51 9.86 -17.57
N LEU A 111 -12.07 11.05 -17.61
CA LEU A 111 -13.47 11.30 -17.29
C LEU A 111 -14.21 11.57 -18.59
N ARG A 112 -14.82 10.51 -19.16
CA ARG A 112 -15.59 10.58 -20.41
C ARG A 112 -17.03 10.95 -20.12
N ASN A 113 -17.51 12.01 -20.76
CA ASN A 113 -18.88 12.47 -20.60
C ASN A 113 -19.87 11.64 -21.43
N PHE A 114 -21.03 11.31 -20.84
CA PHE A 114 -22.07 10.50 -21.45
C PHE A 114 -22.70 11.17 -22.69
N ALA A 115 -23.02 12.46 -22.62
CA ALA A 115 -23.76 13.14 -23.69
C ALA A 115 -22.86 13.66 -24.82
N SER A 116 -21.68 14.17 -24.48
CA SER A 116 -20.78 14.78 -25.47
C SER A 116 -19.74 13.85 -26.03
N ASP A 117 -19.54 12.68 -25.42
CA ASP A 117 -18.47 11.71 -25.72
C ASP A 117 -17.04 12.29 -25.64
N THR A 118 -16.92 13.46 -25.02
CA THR A 118 -15.62 14.12 -24.80
C THR A 118 -15.06 13.76 -23.42
N VAL A 119 -13.76 13.97 -23.25
CA VAL A 119 -13.07 13.79 -21.97
C VAL A 119 -12.62 15.13 -21.42
N LEU A 120 -12.59 15.27 -20.09
CA LEU A 120 -12.02 16.42 -19.43
C LEU A 120 -10.50 16.45 -19.62
N PHE A 121 -9.92 17.64 -19.65
CA PHE A 121 -8.48 17.84 -19.56
C PHE A 121 -8.13 18.94 -18.54
N SER A 122 -6.86 18.94 -18.10
CA SER A 122 -6.29 19.95 -17.20
C SER A 122 -4.92 20.39 -17.74
N ARG A 123 -4.82 21.65 -18.22
CA ARG A 123 -3.63 22.25 -18.86
C ARG A 123 -3.22 23.54 -18.18
N THR A 124 -1.93 23.76 -17.99
CA THR A 124 -1.39 25.00 -17.41
C THR A 124 -1.18 26.10 -18.45
N HIS A 125 -1.10 25.75 -19.73
CA HIS A 125 -0.78 26.66 -20.84
C HIS A 125 -1.98 27.04 -21.69
N ALA A 126 -3.20 26.66 -21.30
CA ALA A 126 -4.43 26.95 -22.04
C ALA A 126 -5.42 27.78 -21.18
N ASN A 127 -6.29 28.55 -21.87
CA ASN A 127 -7.42 29.22 -21.26
C ASN A 127 -8.70 28.88 -22.06
N PRO A 128 -9.69 28.21 -21.45
CA PRO A 128 -9.74 27.78 -20.06
C PRO A 128 -8.77 26.61 -19.77
N GLN A 129 -8.27 26.58 -18.54
CA GLN A 129 -7.30 25.57 -18.08
C GLN A 129 -7.91 24.18 -17.94
N VAL A 130 -9.18 24.11 -17.52
CA VAL A 130 -9.98 22.88 -17.46
C VAL A 130 -11.09 22.99 -18.50
N TYR A 131 -11.11 22.02 -19.42
CA TYR A 131 -12.06 22.01 -20.51
C TYR A 131 -12.31 20.59 -21.02
N ASN A 132 -12.96 20.42 -22.16
CA ASN A 132 -13.21 19.12 -22.77
C ASN A 132 -12.69 19.04 -24.21
N HIS A 133 -12.35 17.81 -24.61
CA HIS A 133 -11.81 17.51 -25.93
C HIS A 133 -12.14 16.06 -26.32
N PRO A 134 -12.16 15.70 -27.61
CA PRO A 134 -12.19 14.29 -28.01
C PRO A 134 -11.07 13.49 -27.35
N ALA A 135 -11.36 12.25 -26.94
CA ALA A 135 -10.37 11.39 -26.30
C ALA A 135 -9.22 11.06 -27.27
N SER A 136 -7.99 11.11 -26.75
CA SER A 136 -6.80 10.71 -27.50
C SER A 136 -5.74 10.16 -26.55
N ASP A 137 -5.17 9.01 -26.89
CA ASP A 137 -4.11 8.39 -26.09
C ASP A 137 -2.77 9.17 -26.15
N SER A 138 -2.64 10.06 -27.17
CA SER A 138 -1.48 10.95 -27.30
C SER A 138 -1.58 12.23 -26.43
N ASN A 139 -2.72 12.46 -25.76
CA ASN A 139 -2.94 13.63 -24.94
C ASN A 139 -2.90 13.30 -23.45
N PRO A 140 -1.73 13.37 -22.81
CA PRO A 140 -1.55 12.98 -21.39
C PRO A 140 -2.28 13.92 -20.41
N ASP A 141 -2.67 15.13 -20.83
CA ASP A 141 -3.42 16.09 -20.02
C ASP A 141 -4.90 15.73 -19.81
N GLN A 142 -5.38 14.67 -20.48
CA GLN A 142 -6.72 14.09 -20.30
C GLN A 142 -6.78 13.08 -19.14
N TYR A 143 -5.64 12.75 -18.54
CA TYR A 143 -5.58 11.76 -17.48
C TYR A 143 -5.54 12.41 -16.11
N PHE A 144 -6.23 11.76 -15.17
CA PHE A 144 -6.35 12.16 -13.77
C PHE A 144 -5.98 11.02 -12.83
N THR A 145 -5.71 11.38 -11.58
CA THR A 145 -5.51 10.47 -10.46
C THR A 145 -6.40 10.88 -9.29
N PHE A 146 -6.96 9.92 -8.58
CA PHE A 146 -7.64 10.20 -7.32
C PHE A 146 -6.60 10.47 -6.22
N LEU A 147 -6.69 11.63 -5.58
CA LEU A 147 -6.04 11.91 -4.31
C LEU A 147 -7.11 11.86 -3.22
N PHE A 148 -7.14 10.76 -2.49
CA PHE A 148 -8.18 10.54 -1.48
C PHE A 148 -8.04 11.48 -0.28
N GLU A 149 -9.14 11.67 0.43
CA GLU A 149 -9.17 12.34 1.72
C GLU A 149 -8.33 11.58 2.76
N ASP A 150 -8.09 12.21 3.91
CA ASP A 150 -7.29 11.62 4.97
C ASP A 150 -7.95 10.37 5.54
N MET A 151 -7.20 9.27 5.47
CA MET A 151 -7.59 7.97 6.00
C MET A 151 -6.78 7.63 7.25
N LYS A 152 -7.39 6.89 8.15
CA LYS A 152 -6.75 6.30 9.33
C LYS A 152 -6.73 4.80 9.15
N VAL A 153 -5.59 4.17 9.38
CA VAL A 153 -5.52 2.71 9.51
C VAL A 153 -6.07 2.29 10.86
N ASP A 154 -7.11 1.50 10.87
CA ASP A 154 -7.74 1.00 12.08
C ASP A 154 -7.12 -0.33 12.51
N LYS A 155 -6.84 -1.22 11.54
CA LYS A 155 -6.40 -2.59 11.80
C LYS A 155 -5.68 -3.17 10.58
N VAL A 156 -4.66 -3.98 10.85
CA VAL A 156 -4.07 -4.91 9.88
C VAL A 156 -4.38 -6.33 10.32
N GLU A 157 -4.97 -7.11 9.44
CA GLU A 157 -5.34 -8.51 9.69
C GLU A 157 -4.59 -9.43 8.73
N TYR A 158 -3.78 -10.31 9.28
CA TYR A 158 -3.05 -11.30 8.50
C TYR A 158 -3.85 -12.59 8.37
N HIS A 159 -3.90 -13.14 7.17
CA HIS A 159 -4.52 -14.43 6.87
C HIS A 159 -3.47 -15.53 7.00
N LEU A 160 -3.05 -15.82 8.23
CA LEU A 160 -1.94 -16.72 8.54
C LEU A 160 -2.14 -18.14 7.98
N ASN A 161 -3.38 -18.62 7.93
CA ASN A 161 -3.76 -19.90 7.34
C ASN A 161 -3.54 -19.98 5.82
N LEU A 162 -3.37 -18.84 5.15
CA LEU A 162 -3.05 -18.73 3.71
C LEU A 162 -1.57 -18.40 3.48
N GLY A 163 -0.80 -18.28 4.55
CA GLY A 163 0.64 -18.03 4.49
C GLY A 163 1.39 -19.16 3.79
N LYS A 164 2.46 -18.81 3.09
CA LYS A 164 3.31 -19.74 2.34
C LYS A 164 4.77 -19.51 2.68
N ILE A 165 5.49 -20.61 2.87
CA ILE A 165 6.95 -20.64 2.90
C ILE A 165 7.40 -20.94 1.48
N LEU A 166 8.07 -19.99 0.83
CA LEU A 166 8.49 -20.10 -0.56
C LEU A 166 9.84 -20.82 -0.70
N SER A 167 10.70 -20.66 0.31
CA SER A 167 12.03 -21.27 0.38
C SER A 167 12.35 -21.65 1.82
N SER A 168 13.24 -22.62 2.00
CA SER A 168 13.78 -22.98 3.32
C SER A 168 15.16 -23.57 3.16
N ILE A 169 16.16 -22.89 3.73
CA ILE A 169 17.55 -23.36 3.76
C ILE A 169 18.08 -23.28 5.20
N PRO A 170 18.80 -24.30 5.67
CA PRO A 170 19.50 -24.21 6.95
C PRO A 170 20.71 -23.27 6.82
N ILE A 171 20.85 -22.35 7.76
CA ILE A 171 22.02 -21.48 7.86
C ILE A 171 22.66 -21.63 9.24
N ILE A 172 24.00 -21.54 9.28
CA ILE A 172 24.77 -21.55 10.53
C ILE A 172 24.84 -20.09 11.01
N ILE A 173 24.31 -19.85 12.21
CA ILE A 173 24.33 -18.53 12.85
C ILE A 173 25.44 -18.40 13.91
N ALA A 174 25.93 -19.51 14.43
CA ALA A 174 27.12 -19.52 15.31
C ALA A 174 27.87 -20.84 15.21
N ASN A 175 29.20 -20.75 15.36
CA ASN A 175 30.09 -21.87 15.36
C ASN A 175 31.21 -21.57 16.35
N GLN A 176 31.20 -22.24 17.49
CA GLN A 176 32.14 -22.05 18.61
C GLN A 176 32.88 -23.33 18.93
N THR A 177 34.14 -23.21 19.31
CA THR A 177 35.00 -24.33 19.66
C THR A 177 35.66 -24.08 21.01
N LEU A 178 35.66 -25.08 21.86
CA LEU A 178 36.34 -25.08 23.14
C LEU A 178 37.36 -26.24 23.15
N GLN A 179 38.57 -25.92 23.55
CA GLN A 179 39.64 -26.95 23.70
C GLN A 179 39.97 -27.13 25.17
N ASN A 180 39.95 -28.37 25.62
CA ASN A 180 40.38 -28.77 26.94
C ASN A 180 41.72 -29.53 26.88
N ASP A 181 42.79 -28.83 27.11
CA ASP A 181 44.15 -29.39 27.12
C ASP A 181 44.51 -30.01 28.48
N SER A 182 43.63 -29.91 29.49
CA SER A 182 43.86 -30.41 30.82
C SER A 182 43.56 -31.92 30.95
N SER A 183 44.03 -32.54 32.05
CA SER A 183 43.77 -33.94 32.39
C SER A 183 42.47 -34.17 33.17
N ILE A 184 41.63 -33.12 33.33
CA ILE A 184 40.36 -33.21 34.06
C ILE A 184 39.24 -32.65 33.19
N ASP A 185 37.99 -33.07 33.47
CA ASP A 185 36.79 -32.49 32.86
C ASP A 185 36.68 -31.00 33.14
N GLN A 186 36.29 -30.20 32.15
CA GLN A 186 36.00 -28.80 32.32
C GLN A 186 34.54 -28.52 31.99
N GLU A 187 33.85 -27.76 32.85
CA GLU A 187 32.51 -27.23 32.59
C GLU A 187 32.62 -25.83 32.00
N MET A 188 32.00 -25.65 30.86
CA MET A 188 32.01 -24.40 30.09
C MET A 188 30.62 -24.14 29.55
N ALA A 189 30.40 -22.92 29.02
CA ALA A 189 29.14 -22.60 28.36
C ALA A 189 29.43 -21.92 27.03
N PHE A 190 28.75 -22.34 25.99
CA PHE A 190 28.66 -21.57 24.74
C PHE A 190 27.56 -20.53 24.87
N GLU A 191 27.89 -19.29 24.60
CA GLU A 191 26.94 -18.20 24.57
C GLU A 191 26.64 -17.78 23.12
N LEU A 192 25.36 -17.84 22.73
CA LEU A 192 24.84 -17.37 21.47
C LEU A 192 24.23 -16.00 21.72
N ASP A 193 24.72 -15.00 21.02
CA ASP A 193 24.12 -13.66 20.94
C ASP A 193 24.32 -13.15 19.50
N VAL A 194 23.37 -13.43 18.64
CA VAL A 194 23.44 -13.13 17.21
C VAL A 194 22.14 -12.50 16.76
N THR A 195 22.22 -11.44 15.97
CA THR A 195 21.08 -10.80 15.32
C THR A 195 21.10 -11.08 13.82
N GLU A 196 20.05 -11.71 13.32
CA GLU A 196 19.82 -11.91 11.89
C GLU A 196 18.96 -10.77 11.32
N THR A 197 19.40 -10.19 10.19
CA THR A 197 18.65 -9.15 9.48
C THR A 197 17.61 -9.77 8.56
N HIS A 198 16.38 -9.30 8.71
CA HIS A 198 15.25 -9.69 7.88
C HIS A 198 14.77 -8.48 7.07
N THR A 199 14.32 -8.75 5.86
CA THR A 199 13.68 -7.74 5.00
C THR A 199 12.20 -8.04 4.85
N SER A 200 11.37 -7.01 4.72
CA SER A 200 9.93 -7.17 4.54
C SER A 200 9.32 -6.05 3.71
N THR A 201 8.27 -6.39 2.97
CA THR A 201 7.51 -5.47 2.13
C THR A 201 6.02 -5.76 2.25
N PHE A 202 5.20 -4.72 2.31
CA PHE A 202 3.74 -4.80 2.17
C PHE A 202 3.36 -4.38 0.77
N GLU A 203 2.92 -5.34 -0.04
CA GLU A 203 2.55 -5.13 -1.45
C GLU A 203 1.03 -5.05 -1.59
N TYR A 204 0.56 -4.07 -2.37
CA TYR A 204 -0.85 -3.91 -2.70
C TYR A 204 -1.30 -4.93 -3.75
N THR A 205 -2.49 -5.47 -3.59
CA THR A 205 -3.14 -6.31 -4.61
C THR A 205 -4.45 -5.73 -5.11
N THR A 206 -5.41 -5.47 -4.22
CA THR A 206 -6.74 -4.94 -4.59
C THR A 206 -7.34 -4.09 -3.47
N GLY A 207 -8.41 -3.34 -3.78
CA GLY A 207 -9.17 -2.56 -2.82
C GLY A 207 -8.82 -1.08 -2.84
N PHE A 208 -9.02 -0.39 -1.72
CA PHE A 208 -8.72 1.02 -1.59
C PHE A 208 -7.24 1.28 -1.83
N THR A 209 -6.92 2.18 -2.77
CA THR A 209 -5.53 2.48 -3.13
C THR A 209 -4.86 3.31 -2.05
N ILE A 210 -3.96 2.69 -1.29
CA ILE A 210 -3.10 3.39 -0.33
C ILE A 210 -1.99 4.09 -1.11
N THR A 211 -1.76 5.38 -0.81
CA THR A 211 -0.67 6.13 -1.42
C THR A 211 0.67 5.47 -1.09
N TYR A 212 1.52 5.27 -2.11
CA TYR A 212 2.88 4.77 -1.92
C TYR A 212 3.62 5.62 -0.89
N GLY A 213 4.26 4.95 0.09
CA GLY A 213 4.96 5.62 1.19
C GLY A 213 4.07 6.05 2.36
N ALA A 214 2.75 5.80 2.31
CA ALA A 214 1.90 5.96 3.50
C ALA A 214 2.35 5.04 4.63
N THR A 215 2.33 5.54 5.86
CA THR A 215 2.80 4.80 7.03
C THR A 215 1.66 4.21 7.84
N PHE A 216 1.91 3.07 8.45
CA PHE A 216 0.99 2.40 9.39
C PHE A 216 1.78 1.51 10.36
N LYS A 217 1.16 1.16 11.50
CA LYS A 217 1.78 0.28 12.49
C LYS A 217 1.20 -1.12 12.38
N ALA A 218 2.07 -2.12 12.33
CA ALA A 218 1.69 -3.53 12.35
C ALA A 218 2.81 -4.39 12.96
N GLY A 219 2.45 -5.53 13.55
CA GLY A 219 3.39 -6.59 13.89
C GLY A 219 3.90 -7.30 12.64
N VAL A 220 4.86 -8.20 12.79
CA VAL A 220 5.50 -8.93 11.70
C VAL A 220 5.03 -10.37 11.69
N PRO A 221 4.49 -10.90 10.58
CA PRO A 221 4.29 -12.34 10.45
C PRO A 221 5.63 -13.06 10.30
N LEU A 222 5.82 -14.07 11.12
CA LEU A 222 7.00 -14.91 11.16
C LEU A 222 6.60 -16.38 11.22
N VAL A 223 7.52 -17.26 10.86
CA VAL A 223 7.38 -18.71 11.11
C VAL A 223 7.95 -19.03 12.50
N ALA A 224 7.16 -19.71 13.31
CA ALA A 224 7.57 -20.24 14.60
C ALA A 224 6.94 -21.62 14.80
N GLU A 225 7.76 -22.62 15.18
CA GLU A 225 7.29 -24.00 15.38
C GLU A 225 6.52 -24.58 14.18
N ALA A 226 7.00 -24.27 12.96
CA ALA A 226 6.39 -24.63 11.67
C ALA A 226 5.02 -24.00 11.37
N GLU A 227 4.57 -23.01 12.16
CA GLU A 227 3.33 -22.28 11.95
C GLU A 227 3.61 -20.77 11.77
N PHE A 228 2.71 -20.08 11.07
CA PHE A 228 2.75 -18.62 10.99
C PHE A 228 2.19 -18.01 12.27
N LYS A 229 2.94 -17.07 12.85
CA LYS A 229 2.53 -16.26 14.02
C LYS A 229 2.84 -14.80 13.76
N VAL A 230 2.08 -13.88 14.38
CA VAL A 230 2.38 -12.44 14.32
C VAL A 230 3.17 -12.07 15.56
N ASP A 231 4.38 -11.57 15.35
CA ASP A 231 5.19 -11.01 16.42
C ASP A 231 4.86 -9.52 16.61
N THR A 232 4.15 -9.22 17.68
CA THR A 232 3.77 -7.84 18.03
C THR A 232 4.88 -7.06 18.72
N SER A 233 5.91 -7.75 19.26
CA SER A 233 7.08 -7.09 19.85
C SER A 233 7.93 -6.38 18.80
N LEU A 234 7.87 -6.87 17.55
CA LEU A 234 8.49 -6.27 16.37
C LEU A 234 7.57 -5.24 15.69
N SER A 235 6.51 -4.76 16.38
CA SER A 235 5.62 -3.75 15.82
C SER A 235 6.36 -2.44 15.60
N GLN A 236 6.38 -1.99 14.36
CA GLN A 236 7.03 -0.76 13.95
C GLN A 236 6.19 -0.01 12.92
N GLU A 237 6.62 1.18 12.55
CA GLU A 237 6.01 1.95 11.49
C GLU A 237 6.49 1.45 10.13
N TRP A 238 5.56 0.94 9.34
CA TRP A 238 5.79 0.44 7.99
C TRP A 238 5.44 1.50 6.95
N LYS A 239 6.21 1.51 5.86
CA LYS A 239 5.88 2.30 4.66
C LYS A 239 5.35 1.36 3.59
N PHE A 240 4.13 1.60 3.13
CA PHE A 240 3.49 0.78 2.11
C PHE A 240 4.28 0.80 0.80
N GLY A 241 4.51 -0.38 0.21
CA GLY A 241 5.29 -0.55 -1.02
C GLY A 241 6.80 -0.32 -0.88
N THR A 242 7.32 -0.16 0.35
CA THR A 242 8.75 0.04 0.62
C THR A 242 9.32 -1.16 1.37
N MET A 243 10.50 -1.60 0.98
CA MET A 243 11.24 -2.62 1.72
C MET A 243 11.75 -2.03 3.04
N THR A 244 11.53 -2.74 4.13
CA THR A 244 11.96 -2.37 5.48
C THR A 244 12.78 -3.51 6.07
N GLU A 245 13.85 -3.17 6.77
CA GLU A 245 14.72 -4.13 7.48
C GLU A 245 14.43 -4.11 8.97
N PHE A 246 14.51 -5.27 9.59
CA PHE A 246 14.45 -5.44 11.05
C PHE A 246 15.36 -6.57 11.50
N GLY A 247 15.80 -6.52 12.74
CA GLY A 247 16.65 -7.56 13.34
C GLY A 247 15.85 -8.55 14.18
N LYS A 248 16.19 -9.83 14.10
CA LYS A 248 15.72 -10.88 15.02
C LYS A 248 16.93 -11.43 15.79
N SER A 249 16.92 -11.25 17.10
CA SER A 249 18.00 -11.71 17.96
C SER A 249 17.78 -13.13 18.45
N TYR A 250 18.87 -13.87 18.51
CA TYR A 250 18.95 -15.22 19.07
C TYR A 250 19.91 -15.20 20.24
N VAL A 251 19.39 -15.45 21.43
CA VAL A 251 20.19 -15.53 22.66
C VAL A 251 19.99 -16.89 23.28
N ALA A 252 21.08 -17.62 23.50
CA ALA A 252 21.05 -18.89 24.16
C ALA A 252 22.36 -19.13 24.93
N LYS A 253 22.27 -19.87 26.03
CA LYS A 253 23.43 -20.33 26.78
C LYS A 253 23.38 -21.84 26.87
N LEU A 254 24.40 -22.51 26.32
CA LEU A 254 24.51 -23.96 26.25
C LEU A 254 25.63 -24.42 27.19
N PRO A 255 25.32 -24.98 28.36
CA PRO A 255 26.33 -25.60 29.21
C PRO A 255 26.85 -26.86 28.52
N VAL A 256 28.16 -27.01 28.48
CA VAL A 256 28.82 -28.17 27.92
C VAL A 256 29.90 -28.67 28.87
N LYS A 257 30.14 -30.00 28.88
CA LYS A 257 31.24 -30.63 29.58
C LYS A 257 32.28 -31.04 28.54
N ALA A 258 33.49 -30.50 28.68
CA ALA A 258 34.61 -30.88 27.84
C ALA A 258 35.46 -31.92 28.55
N PRO A 259 35.53 -33.20 28.10
CA PRO A 259 36.39 -34.22 28.63
C PRO A 259 37.88 -33.83 28.52
N PRO A 260 38.77 -34.49 29.27
CA PRO A 260 40.23 -34.29 29.17
C PRO A 260 40.70 -34.48 27.73
N HIS A 261 41.63 -33.62 27.30
CA HIS A 261 42.30 -33.68 25.99
C HIS A 261 41.34 -33.78 24.80
N THR A 262 40.22 -33.01 24.86
CA THR A 262 39.25 -32.98 23.78
C THR A 262 38.97 -31.56 23.30
N THR A 263 38.52 -31.49 22.05
CA THR A 263 37.89 -30.30 21.49
C THR A 263 36.37 -30.50 21.41
N VAL A 264 35.61 -29.59 22.01
CA VAL A 264 34.14 -29.56 21.90
C VAL A 264 33.74 -28.46 20.97
N ARG A 265 32.97 -28.81 19.95
CA ARG A 265 32.45 -27.87 18.97
C ARG A 265 30.92 -27.77 19.08
N ALA A 266 30.40 -26.54 19.19
CA ALA A 266 28.97 -26.26 19.15
C ALA A 266 28.64 -25.44 17.90
N VAL A 267 27.66 -25.93 17.17
CA VAL A 267 27.11 -25.24 15.95
C VAL A 267 25.65 -24.93 16.22
N SER A 268 25.30 -23.66 16.06
CA SER A 268 23.90 -23.22 16.11
C SER A 268 23.43 -22.92 14.71
N SER A 269 22.29 -23.46 14.32
CA SER A 269 21.69 -23.25 13.00
C SER A 269 20.21 -22.94 13.12
N VAL A 270 19.69 -22.20 12.12
CA VAL A 270 18.27 -21.93 11.92
C VAL A 270 17.89 -22.23 10.48
N ASN A 271 16.63 -22.53 10.23
CA ASN A 271 16.09 -22.45 8.89
C ASN A 271 15.84 -20.99 8.54
N ARG A 272 16.23 -20.57 7.34
CA ARG A 272 15.93 -19.26 6.77
C ARG A 272 15.17 -19.45 5.48
N GLY A 273 14.11 -18.66 5.27
CA GLY A 273 13.32 -18.74 4.05
C GLY A 273 12.48 -17.51 3.79
N ASP A 274 12.11 -17.38 2.51
CA ASP A 274 11.16 -16.36 2.07
C ASP A 274 9.75 -16.80 2.38
N ILE A 275 8.93 -15.84 2.82
CA ILE A 275 7.53 -16.08 3.17
C ILE A 275 6.61 -15.08 2.47
N GLU A 276 5.38 -15.53 2.20
CA GLU A 276 4.26 -14.70 1.78
C GLU A 276 3.10 -14.91 2.73
N VAL A 277 2.50 -13.80 3.21
CA VAL A 277 1.29 -13.84 4.04
C VAL A 277 0.30 -12.81 3.52
N PRO A 278 -0.87 -13.23 3.02
CA PRO A 278 -1.92 -12.29 2.64
C PRO A 278 -2.42 -11.50 3.85
N PHE A 279 -2.79 -10.24 3.62
CA PHE A 279 -3.35 -9.38 4.67
C PHE A 279 -4.50 -8.53 4.16
N THR A 280 -5.30 -8.03 5.09
CA THR A 280 -6.30 -6.98 4.88
C THR A 280 -5.99 -5.81 5.81
N ILE A 281 -5.90 -4.60 5.25
CA ILE A 281 -5.87 -3.36 6.01
C ILE A 281 -7.27 -2.77 6.01
N TYR A 282 -7.79 -2.47 7.17
CA TYR A 282 -9.04 -1.74 7.38
C TYR A 282 -8.70 -0.27 7.64
N LEU A 283 -9.32 0.59 6.83
CA LEU A 283 -9.13 2.03 6.95
C LEU A 283 -10.47 2.72 7.16
N SER A 284 -10.47 3.81 7.89
CA SER A 284 -11.62 4.70 8.00
C SER A 284 -11.28 6.12 7.57
N SER A 285 -12.24 6.77 6.92
CA SER A 285 -12.17 8.20 6.64
C SER A 285 -12.12 8.97 7.97
N LYS A 286 -11.12 9.86 8.12
CA LYS A 286 -11.05 10.75 9.30
C LYS A 286 -12.23 11.72 9.35
N ALA A 287 -12.81 12.06 8.21
CA ALA A 287 -13.91 13.01 8.11
C ALA A 287 -15.28 12.39 8.42
N THR A 288 -15.53 11.16 7.96
CA THR A 288 -16.85 10.53 8.00
C THR A 288 -16.90 9.26 8.85
N GLY A 289 -15.76 8.65 9.14
CA GLY A 289 -15.69 7.32 9.78
C GLY A 289 -16.05 6.17 8.83
N PHE A 290 -16.33 6.44 7.54
CA PHE A 290 -16.66 5.40 6.57
C PHE A 290 -15.48 4.46 6.36
N GLN A 291 -15.74 3.15 6.42
CA GLN A 291 -14.69 2.13 6.34
C GLN A 291 -14.50 1.60 4.93
N VAL A 292 -13.25 1.42 4.56
CA VAL A 292 -12.81 0.76 3.33
C VAL A 292 -11.74 -0.29 3.66
N GLN A 293 -11.47 -1.17 2.70
CA GLN A 293 -10.49 -2.24 2.86
C GLN A 293 -9.47 -2.21 1.72
N THR A 294 -8.24 -2.58 2.08
CA THR A 294 -7.15 -2.83 1.13
C THR A 294 -6.62 -4.23 1.37
N HIS A 295 -6.43 -4.98 0.32
CA HIS A 295 -5.84 -6.31 0.37
C HIS A 295 -4.43 -6.28 -0.21
N GLY A 296 -3.56 -7.09 0.36
CA GLY A 296 -2.19 -7.17 -0.09
C GLY A 296 -1.49 -8.45 0.34
N ILE A 297 -0.20 -8.51 0.03
CA ILE A 297 0.68 -9.61 0.41
C ILE A 297 1.86 -9.03 1.16
N PHE A 298 2.05 -9.49 2.38
CA PHE A 298 3.30 -9.32 3.10
C PHE A 298 4.31 -10.30 2.52
N ARG A 299 5.47 -9.81 2.09
CA ARG A 299 6.62 -10.61 1.70
C ARG A 299 7.77 -10.31 2.61
N GLY A 300 8.45 -11.34 3.09
CA GLY A 300 9.56 -11.15 3.98
C GLY A 300 10.43 -12.38 4.12
N VAL A 301 11.54 -12.20 4.82
CA VAL A 301 12.41 -13.29 5.25
C VAL A 301 12.04 -13.65 6.67
N SER A 302 11.96 -14.95 6.98
CA SER A 302 11.80 -15.47 8.33
C SER A 302 12.89 -16.48 8.66
N THR A 303 13.23 -16.57 9.93
CA THR A 303 14.11 -17.61 10.47
C THR A 303 13.40 -18.34 11.61
N TRP A 304 13.56 -19.68 11.65
CA TRP A 304 12.90 -20.55 12.63
C TRP A 304 13.72 -21.82 12.91
N ASP A 305 13.26 -22.66 13.83
CA ASP A 305 13.89 -23.93 14.20
C ASP A 305 15.35 -23.79 14.64
N LEU A 306 15.58 -22.97 15.69
CA LEU A 306 16.92 -22.90 16.29
C LEU A 306 17.33 -24.24 16.80
N ARG A 307 18.44 -24.78 16.27
CA ARG A 307 19.03 -26.09 16.64
C ARG A 307 20.46 -25.90 17.07
N HIS A 308 20.84 -26.67 18.06
CA HIS A 308 22.21 -26.75 18.55
C HIS A 308 22.75 -28.16 18.38
N THR A 309 23.91 -28.23 17.75
CA THR A 309 24.65 -29.54 17.63
C THR A 309 25.96 -29.38 18.37
N VAL A 310 26.21 -30.27 19.29
CA VAL A 310 27.48 -30.36 20.02
C VAL A 310 28.20 -31.65 19.62
N SER A 311 29.47 -31.53 19.25
CA SER A 311 30.34 -32.68 18.93
C SER A 311 31.65 -32.58 19.69
N THR A 312 32.19 -33.73 20.09
CA THR A 312 33.46 -33.83 20.78
C THR A 312 34.45 -34.59 19.91
N GLN A 313 35.69 -34.15 19.87
CA GLN A 313 36.79 -34.78 19.14
C GLN A 313 38.04 -34.82 20.03
N ASP A 314 38.73 -35.93 20.09
CA ASP A 314 39.98 -36.07 20.81
C ASP A 314 41.06 -35.18 20.19
N LEU A 315 41.87 -34.54 21.04
CA LEU A 315 43.07 -33.84 20.61
C LEU A 315 44.10 -34.87 20.15
N LYS A 316 44.62 -34.67 18.95
CA LYS A 316 45.69 -35.52 18.38
C LYS A 316 47.03 -35.19 19.00
#